data_b2ec1d47dfaea48152a1d69a0737915b
#
_entry.id   b2ec1d47dfaea48152a1d69a0737915b
#
_cell.length_a   1.000
_cell.length_b   1.000
_cell.length_c   1.000
_cell.angle_alpha   90.00
_cell.angle_beta   90.00
_cell.angle_gamma   90.00
#
_symmetry.space_group_name_H-M   'P 1'
#
loop_
_entity.id
_entity.type
_entity.pdbx_description
1 polymer ?
#
loop_
_entity_poly.entity_id
_entity_poly.type
_entity_poly.pdbx_seq_one_letter_code
_entity_poly.pdbx_strand_id
1 'polypeptide(L)'
;MNSKSKISRLAAALLLGTALLPANGFAHIPIPPKEPSEIGRRVVHTAVADFKLTDQDGEPFQFAAARGKLILVTFVFTTCPDVCPLFTANFAAIQRTLDEKKVQDYLLLTITTDPERDNAAVLKDYAGRFKADFKRWSFLTGTRADVSKVWKIFGVNVTKTQSGQVQHTSFTTLIDRQGKRRVDYYGDKWLDNEVLRDIQWLRGQKP
;
A
#
# COMPACT_ATOMS: atom_id res chain seq x y z
N MET A 1 8.36 89.86 37.84
CA MET A 1 9.23 88.86 38.52
C MET A 1 8.66 87.47 38.27
N ASN A 2 9.35 86.69 37.49
CA ASN A 2 9.28 85.29 37.10
C ASN A 2 8.11 84.43 37.57
N SER A 3 7.26 84.08 36.60
CA SER A 3 6.40 82.89 36.66
C SER A 3 6.81 81.95 35.57
N LYS A 4 7.31 80.75 35.98
CA LYS A 4 7.64 79.63 35.01
C LYS A 4 6.44 78.72 34.90
N SER A 5 5.84 78.67 33.72
CA SER A 5 4.78 77.72 33.35
C SER A 5 5.38 76.37 33.11
N LYS A 6 4.84 75.34 33.78
CA LYS A 6 5.13 73.92 33.57
C LYS A 6 4.19 73.43 32.48
N ILE A 7 4.72 73.09 31.33
CA ILE A 7 4.00 72.40 30.27
C ILE A 7 4.04 70.91 30.58
N SER A 8 2.88 70.35 30.91
CA SER A 8 2.68 68.91 31.06
C SER A 8 2.55 68.23 29.70
N ARG A 9 3.50 67.36 29.37
CA ARG A 9 3.46 66.55 28.16
C ARG A 9 2.69 65.26 28.44
N LEU A 10 1.46 65.12 27.97
CA LEU A 10 0.75 63.86 27.88
C LEU A 10 1.39 63.06 26.73
N ALA A 11 2.03 61.95 27.06
CA ALA A 11 2.45 60.97 26.10
C ALA A 11 1.28 60.02 25.81
N ALA A 12 0.68 60.09 24.64
CA ALA A 12 -0.29 59.13 24.15
C ALA A 12 0.47 57.87 23.70
N ALA A 13 0.32 56.77 24.45
CA ALA A 13 0.82 55.47 24.06
C ALA A 13 -0.12 54.85 23.02
N LEU A 14 0.33 54.81 21.77
CA LEU A 14 -0.36 54.08 20.67
C LEU A 14 -0.03 52.59 20.82
N LEU A 15 -0.98 51.80 21.35
CA LEU A 15 -0.93 50.34 21.33
C LEU A 15 -1.20 49.84 19.93
N LEU A 16 -0.15 49.51 19.16
CA LEU A 16 -0.29 48.73 17.93
C LEU A 16 -0.61 47.27 18.30
N GLY A 17 -1.88 46.93 18.21
CA GLY A 17 -2.33 45.54 18.28
C GLY A 17 -1.89 44.81 17.02
N THR A 18 -0.85 44.00 17.08
CA THR A 18 -0.50 43.05 16.01
C THR A 18 -1.51 41.91 16.04
N ALA A 19 -2.48 41.94 15.14
CA ALA A 19 -3.35 40.81 14.87
C ALA A 19 -2.51 39.67 14.25
N LEU A 20 -2.20 38.64 15.03
CA LEU A 20 -1.68 37.37 14.52
C LEU A 20 -2.79 36.70 13.72
N LEU A 21 -2.75 36.82 12.38
CA LEU A 21 -3.53 35.98 11.50
C LEU A 21 -3.02 34.53 11.63
N PRO A 22 -3.92 33.54 11.82
CA PRO A 22 -3.49 32.14 11.77
C PRO A 22 -2.97 31.88 10.34
N ALA A 23 -1.69 31.53 10.23
CA ALA A 23 -1.13 30.98 9.00
C ALA A 23 -1.87 29.65 8.73
N ASN A 24 -2.80 29.65 7.80
CA ASN A 24 -3.34 28.44 7.23
C ASN A 24 -2.18 27.73 6.52
N GLY A 25 -1.48 26.89 7.26
CA GLY A 25 -0.51 25.99 6.71
C GLY A 25 -1.24 25.05 5.75
N PHE A 26 -1.14 25.31 4.46
CA PHE A 26 -1.42 24.30 3.46
C PHE A 26 -0.56 23.09 3.82
N ALA A 27 -1.21 22.06 4.33
CA ALA A 27 -0.55 20.78 4.58
C ALA A 27 -0.01 20.31 3.21
N HIS A 28 1.27 20.52 2.96
CA HIS A 28 1.96 19.93 1.82
C HIS A 28 1.82 18.42 1.99
N ILE A 29 0.96 17.81 1.16
CA ILE A 29 0.96 16.37 0.99
C ILE A 29 2.31 16.05 0.36
N PRO A 30 3.22 15.34 1.05
CA PRO A 30 4.52 15.02 0.49
C PRO A 30 4.31 14.22 -0.80
N ILE A 31 4.78 14.75 -1.92
CA ILE A 31 4.81 14.01 -3.18
C ILE A 31 5.85 12.91 -3.00
N PRO A 32 5.53 11.63 -3.32
CA PRO A 32 6.53 10.57 -3.24
C PRO A 32 7.71 10.90 -4.16
N PRO A 33 8.95 10.58 -3.74
CA PRO A 33 10.13 10.90 -4.52
C PRO A 33 10.06 10.27 -5.91
N LYS A 34 10.32 11.07 -6.93
CA LYS A 34 10.49 10.63 -8.32
C LYS A 34 11.90 10.07 -8.48
N GLU A 35 12.00 8.78 -8.80
CA GLU A 35 13.26 8.15 -9.15
C GLU A 35 13.24 7.63 -10.60
N PRO A 36 14.37 7.55 -11.29
CA PRO A 36 14.44 7.20 -12.72
C PRO A 36 13.96 5.78 -13.08
N SER A 37 13.76 4.90 -12.11
CA SER A 37 13.30 3.51 -12.31
C SER A 37 11.78 3.36 -12.41
N GLU A 38 11.02 4.45 -12.50
CA GLU A 38 9.53 4.47 -12.46
C GLU A 38 8.85 3.89 -13.70
N ILE A 39 9.48 2.98 -14.42
CA ILE A 39 8.80 2.24 -15.48
C ILE A 39 7.73 1.37 -14.82
N GLY A 40 6.47 1.78 -14.98
CA GLY A 40 5.31 1.05 -14.47
C GLY A 40 4.81 1.45 -13.08
N ARG A 41 5.49 2.33 -12.33
CA ARG A 41 4.99 2.89 -11.06
C ARG A 41 4.04 4.05 -11.31
N ARG A 42 2.86 4.03 -10.66
CA ARG A 42 1.85 5.09 -10.76
C ARG A 42 1.25 5.42 -9.39
N VAL A 43 1.20 6.70 -9.06
CA VAL A 43 0.44 7.18 -7.90
C VAL A 43 -1.03 7.24 -8.27
N VAL A 44 -1.88 6.65 -7.43
CA VAL A 44 -3.33 6.55 -7.64
C VAL A 44 -4.09 6.85 -6.34
N HIS A 45 -5.40 7.08 -6.43
CA HIS A 45 -6.26 7.33 -5.28
C HIS A 45 -7.61 6.62 -5.48
N THR A 46 -7.57 5.29 -5.54
CA THR A 46 -8.75 4.48 -5.87
C THR A 46 -9.16 3.62 -4.68
N ALA A 47 -10.40 3.76 -4.22
CA ALA A 47 -10.93 2.91 -3.16
C ALA A 47 -11.02 1.45 -3.63
N VAL A 48 -10.66 0.52 -2.75
CA VAL A 48 -10.82 -0.92 -2.98
C VAL A 48 -12.16 -1.37 -2.39
N ALA A 49 -13.00 -1.97 -3.22
CA ALA A 49 -14.24 -2.59 -2.78
C ALA A 49 -13.93 -3.78 -1.85
N ASP A 50 -14.80 -4.02 -0.87
CA ASP A 50 -14.65 -5.16 0.02
C ASP A 50 -14.82 -6.49 -0.73
N PHE A 51 -14.08 -7.50 -0.29
CA PHE A 51 -14.15 -8.84 -0.83
C PHE A 51 -13.86 -9.90 0.23
N LYS A 52 -14.28 -11.12 -0.05
CA LYS A 52 -13.99 -12.31 0.78
C LYS A 52 -13.32 -13.37 -0.08
N LEU A 53 -12.27 -13.98 0.46
CA LEU A 53 -11.56 -15.12 -0.11
C LEU A 53 -11.22 -16.11 1.01
N THR A 54 -10.51 -17.18 0.68
CA THR A 54 -9.99 -18.17 1.62
C THR A 54 -8.48 -18.05 1.66
N ASP A 55 -7.87 -18.08 2.85
CA ASP A 55 -6.43 -18.04 3.00
C ASP A 55 -5.77 -19.42 2.87
N GLN A 56 -4.46 -19.48 3.02
CA GLN A 56 -3.64 -20.70 2.92
C GLN A 56 -3.91 -21.73 4.04
N ASP A 57 -4.58 -21.34 5.11
CA ASP A 57 -4.98 -22.25 6.20
C ASP A 57 -6.42 -22.76 6.04
N GLY A 58 -7.10 -22.32 4.97
CA GLY A 58 -8.50 -22.65 4.70
C GLY A 58 -9.48 -21.73 5.44
N GLU A 59 -8.98 -20.68 6.11
CA GLU A 59 -9.79 -19.77 6.89
C GLU A 59 -10.34 -18.63 6.04
N PRO A 60 -11.52 -18.08 6.38
CA PRO A 60 -12.11 -16.97 5.64
C PRO A 60 -11.31 -15.68 5.86
N PHE A 61 -10.88 -15.07 4.78
CA PHE A 61 -10.27 -13.74 4.74
C PHE A 61 -11.28 -12.69 4.26
N GLN A 62 -11.43 -11.60 5.00
CA GLN A 62 -12.24 -10.45 4.60
C GLN A 62 -11.38 -9.19 4.52
N PHE A 63 -11.36 -8.54 3.37
CA PHE A 63 -10.52 -7.35 3.14
C PHE A 63 -10.85 -6.19 4.07
N ALA A 64 -12.13 -5.96 4.39
CA ALA A 64 -12.55 -4.90 5.31
C ALA A 64 -11.92 -5.04 6.70
N ALA A 65 -11.65 -6.27 7.18
CA ALA A 65 -10.99 -6.50 8.46
C ALA A 65 -9.49 -6.16 8.46
N ALA A 66 -8.89 -6.01 7.29
CA ALA A 66 -7.49 -5.61 7.13
C ALA A 66 -7.27 -4.09 7.12
N ARG A 67 -8.33 -3.29 7.11
CA ARG A 67 -8.24 -1.83 7.21
C ARG A 67 -7.51 -1.41 8.49
N GLY A 68 -6.88 -0.25 8.45
CA GLY A 68 -5.98 0.21 9.51
C GLY A 68 -4.52 -0.21 9.31
N LYS A 69 -4.25 -1.12 8.36
CA LYS A 69 -2.90 -1.53 7.96
C LYS A 69 -2.55 -0.97 6.57
N LEU A 70 -1.26 -0.87 6.29
CA LEU A 70 -0.75 -0.72 4.93
C LEU A 70 -0.76 -2.10 4.27
N ILE A 71 -1.38 -2.24 3.11
CA ILE A 71 -1.55 -3.53 2.48
C ILE A 71 -0.83 -3.53 1.13
N LEU A 72 0.08 -4.47 0.92
CA LEU A 72 0.71 -4.71 -0.37
C LEU A 72 0.09 -5.95 -1.00
N VAL A 73 -0.45 -5.81 -2.20
CA VAL A 73 -1.16 -6.89 -2.91
C VAL A 73 -0.42 -7.23 -4.20
N THR A 74 -0.26 -8.53 -4.49
CA THR A 74 0.21 -9.02 -5.79
C THR A 74 -0.63 -10.21 -6.25
N PHE A 75 -0.53 -10.52 -7.53
CA PHE A 75 -1.25 -11.60 -8.19
C PHE A 75 -0.27 -12.59 -8.80
N VAL A 76 -0.42 -13.87 -8.47
CA VAL A 76 0.47 -14.95 -8.92
C VAL A 76 -0.33 -16.23 -9.21
N PHE A 77 0.33 -17.22 -9.81
CA PHE A 77 -0.11 -18.61 -9.78
C PHE A 77 1.08 -19.53 -9.51
N THR A 78 0.85 -20.63 -8.80
CA THR A 78 1.97 -21.44 -8.24
C THR A 78 2.79 -22.19 -9.27
N THR A 79 2.17 -22.46 -10.45
CA THR A 79 2.82 -23.17 -11.58
C THR A 79 3.44 -22.21 -12.60
N CYS A 80 3.55 -20.92 -12.29
CA CYS A 80 4.18 -19.93 -13.16
C CYS A 80 5.69 -20.22 -13.32
N PRO A 81 6.20 -20.40 -14.55
CA PRO A 81 7.62 -20.68 -14.76
C PRO A 81 8.49 -19.42 -14.84
N ASP A 82 7.89 -18.22 -14.70
CA ASP A 82 8.53 -16.96 -15.06
C ASP A 82 8.59 -15.99 -13.86
N VAL A 83 7.80 -14.92 -13.84
CA VAL A 83 7.96 -13.78 -12.93
C VAL A 83 7.32 -13.97 -11.54
N CYS A 84 6.36 -14.89 -11.37
CA CYS A 84 5.68 -15.07 -10.09
C CYS A 84 6.63 -15.44 -8.92
N PRO A 85 7.63 -16.35 -9.12
CA PRO A 85 8.62 -16.60 -8.09
C PRO A 85 9.44 -15.35 -7.71
N LEU A 86 9.75 -14.48 -8.68
CA LEU A 86 10.44 -13.22 -8.43
C LEU A 86 9.61 -12.28 -7.56
N PHE A 87 8.32 -12.08 -7.88
CA PHE A 87 7.42 -11.26 -7.06
C PHE A 87 7.29 -11.79 -5.64
N THR A 88 7.18 -13.11 -5.49
CA THR A 88 7.09 -13.73 -4.17
C THR A 88 8.40 -13.57 -3.39
N ALA A 89 9.56 -13.68 -4.04
CA ALA A 89 10.86 -13.43 -3.41
C ALA A 89 11.02 -11.96 -2.98
N ASN A 90 10.57 -11.00 -3.79
CA ASN A 90 10.55 -9.58 -3.43
C ASN A 90 9.63 -9.33 -2.21
N PHE A 91 8.46 -9.96 -2.16
CA PHE A 91 7.56 -9.88 -1.00
C PHE A 91 8.23 -10.46 0.26
N ALA A 92 8.94 -11.57 0.14
CA ALA A 92 9.70 -12.14 1.26
C ALA A 92 10.82 -11.20 1.74
N ALA A 93 11.52 -10.49 0.83
CA ALA A 93 12.52 -9.49 1.18
C ALA A 93 11.90 -8.27 1.88
N ILE A 94 10.75 -7.79 1.37
CA ILE A 94 9.97 -6.71 1.99
C ILE A 94 9.52 -7.11 3.38
N GLN A 95 8.95 -8.32 3.56
CA GLN A 95 8.52 -8.84 4.85
C GLN A 95 9.66 -8.83 5.86
N ARG A 96 10.81 -9.44 5.52
CA ARG A 96 12.00 -9.46 6.39
C ARG A 96 12.43 -8.06 6.81
N THR A 97 12.53 -7.13 5.86
CA THR A 97 12.94 -5.75 6.13
C THR A 97 11.96 -5.02 7.07
N LEU A 98 10.66 -5.22 6.88
CA LEU A 98 9.64 -4.61 7.73
C LEU A 98 9.66 -5.20 9.14
N ASP A 99 9.87 -6.51 9.28
CA ASP A 99 9.96 -7.19 10.56
C ASP A 99 11.23 -6.80 11.33
N GLU A 100 12.39 -6.73 10.66
CA GLU A 100 13.65 -6.23 11.23
C GLU A 100 13.50 -4.79 11.76
N LYS A 101 12.76 -3.95 11.04
CA LYS A 101 12.41 -2.59 11.45
C LYS A 101 11.26 -2.53 12.46
N LYS A 102 10.75 -3.67 12.93
CA LYS A 102 9.65 -3.78 13.89
C LYS A 102 8.36 -3.05 13.47
N VAL A 103 8.11 -3.00 12.16
CA VAL A 103 6.87 -2.45 11.62
C VAL A 103 5.74 -3.46 11.87
N GLN A 104 4.63 -3.02 12.49
CA GLN A 104 3.53 -3.90 12.88
C GLN A 104 2.25 -3.65 12.06
N ASP A 105 2.13 -2.49 11.45
CA ASP A 105 0.93 -2.00 10.78
C ASP A 105 0.92 -2.27 9.27
N TYR A 106 1.38 -3.46 8.87
CA TYR A 106 1.35 -3.89 7.47
C TYR A 106 0.74 -5.28 7.29
N LEU A 107 0.31 -5.57 6.07
CA LEU A 107 -0.14 -6.89 5.62
C LEU A 107 0.25 -7.10 4.17
N LEU A 108 0.78 -8.27 3.84
CA LEU A 108 1.04 -8.70 2.47
C LEU A 108 -0.07 -9.64 2.02
N LEU A 109 -0.56 -9.45 0.80
CA LEU A 109 -1.57 -10.32 0.19
C LEU A 109 -1.05 -10.83 -1.16
N THR A 110 -1.01 -12.14 -1.32
CA THR A 110 -0.76 -12.80 -2.59
C THR A 110 -2.03 -13.51 -3.02
N ILE A 111 -2.62 -13.09 -4.15
CA ILE A 111 -3.92 -13.59 -4.63
C ILE A 111 -3.68 -14.44 -5.86
N THR A 112 -4.23 -15.66 -5.88
CA THR A 112 -4.05 -16.54 -7.03
C THR A 112 -4.75 -16.02 -8.28
N THR A 113 -4.16 -16.32 -9.45
CA THR A 113 -4.80 -16.19 -10.78
C THR A 113 -5.20 -17.53 -11.39
N ASP A 114 -4.98 -18.65 -10.67
CA ASP A 114 -5.38 -20.00 -11.08
C ASP A 114 -6.04 -20.80 -9.94
N PRO A 115 -7.20 -20.37 -9.41
CA PRO A 115 -7.82 -20.99 -8.24
C PRO A 115 -8.24 -22.47 -8.46
N GLU A 116 -8.27 -22.94 -9.69
CA GLU A 116 -8.57 -24.34 -10.01
C GLU A 116 -7.41 -25.28 -9.65
N ARG A 117 -6.17 -24.78 -9.69
CA ARG A 117 -4.96 -25.50 -9.29
C ARG A 117 -4.46 -25.07 -7.92
N ASP A 118 -4.61 -23.80 -7.58
CA ASP A 118 -4.06 -23.16 -6.40
C ASP A 118 -5.08 -23.17 -5.24
N ASN A 119 -5.35 -24.35 -4.67
CA ASN A 119 -6.12 -24.46 -3.43
C ASN A 119 -5.28 -24.01 -2.21
N ALA A 120 -5.88 -23.93 -1.04
CA ALA A 120 -5.24 -23.44 0.19
C ALA A 120 -3.93 -24.22 0.50
N ALA A 121 -3.94 -25.53 0.43
CA ALA A 121 -2.77 -26.37 0.72
C ALA A 121 -1.63 -26.11 -0.28
N VAL A 122 -1.94 -26.01 -1.58
CA VAL A 122 -0.96 -25.70 -2.63
C VAL A 122 -0.34 -24.33 -2.42
N LEU A 123 -1.14 -23.32 -2.05
CA LEU A 123 -0.64 -21.98 -1.73
C LEU A 123 0.23 -21.99 -0.47
N LYS A 124 -0.12 -22.77 0.53
CA LYS A 124 0.69 -22.92 1.75
C LYS A 124 2.06 -23.52 1.47
N ASP A 125 2.11 -24.57 0.66
CA ASP A 125 3.37 -25.20 0.22
C ASP A 125 4.22 -24.25 -0.61
N TYR A 126 3.59 -23.54 -1.53
CA TYR A 126 4.26 -22.51 -2.34
C TYR A 126 4.87 -21.42 -1.45
N ALA A 127 4.10 -20.86 -0.52
CA ALA A 127 4.55 -19.84 0.43
C ALA A 127 5.72 -20.31 1.29
N GLY A 128 5.70 -21.57 1.72
CA GLY A 128 6.77 -22.20 2.51
C GLY A 128 8.13 -22.17 1.84
N ARG A 129 8.19 -22.26 0.50
CA ARG A 129 9.44 -22.18 -0.28
C ARG A 129 10.12 -20.82 -0.14
N PHE A 130 9.35 -19.77 0.14
CA PHE A 130 9.83 -18.39 0.33
C PHE A 130 9.94 -18.00 1.81
N LYS A 131 9.69 -18.94 2.74
CA LYS A 131 9.72 -18.70 4.19
C LYS A 131 8.78 -17.59 4.63
N ALA A 132 7.57 -17.53 4.05
CA ALA A 132 6.55 -16.54 4.37
C ALA A 132 6.12 -16.66 5.86
N ASP A 133 6.10 -15.55 6.59
CA ASP A 133 5.48 -15.50 7.92
C ASP A 133 3.99 -15.14 7.79
N PHE A 134 3.14 -16.12 8.00
CA PHE A 134 1.68 -15.99 7.86
C PHE A 134 1.03 -15.04 8.88
N LYS A 135 1.76 -14.55 9.87
CA LYS A 135 1.23 -13.52 10.77
C LYS A 135 0.89 -12.21 10.05
N ARG A 136 1.62 -11.91 8.97
CA ARG A 136 1.48 -10.67 8.18
C ARG A 136 1.52 -10.89 6.68
N TRP A 137 1.37 -12.12 6.24
CA TRP A 137 1.30 -12.44 4.81
C TRP A 137 0.30 -13.55 4.56
N SER A 138 -0.79 -13.24 3.84
CA SER A 138 -1.81 -14.21 3.47
C SER A 138 -1.76 -14.51 1.98
N PHE A 139 -1.90 -15.79 1.65
CA PHE A 139 -2.03 -16.30 0.29
C PHE A 139 -3.48 -16.68 0.06
N LEU A 140 -4.14 -16.01 -0.86
CA LEU A 140 -5.58 -16.04 -0.99
C LEU A 140 -6.05 -16.79 -2.24
N THR A 141 -7.03 -17.66 -2.05
CA THR A 141 -7.74 -18.40 -3.07
C THR A 141 -9.25 -18.38 -2.81
N GLY A 142 -10.03 -19.11 -3.59
CA GLY A 142 -11.48 -19.23 -3.43
C GLY A 142 -12.10 -19.88 -4.65
N THR A 143 -13.43 -19.79 -4.81
CA THR A 143 -14.07 -20.22 -6.03
C THR A 143 -13.59 -19.35 -7.21
N ARG A 144 -13.60 -19.91 -8.42
CA ARG A 144 -13.30 -19.14 -9.65
C ARG A 144 -14.14 -17.86 -9.73
N ALA A 145 -15.41 -17.94 -9.33
CA ALA A 145 -16.32 -16.82 -9.35
C ALA A 145 -15.88 -15.70 -8.38
N ASP A 146 -15.48 -16.05 -7.16
CA ASP A 146 -15.08 -15.07 -6.14
C ASP A 146 -13.73 -14.44 -6.47
N VAL A 147 -12.75 -15.26 -6.86
CA VAL A 147 -11.42 -14.73 -7.24
C VAL A 147 -11.52 -13.83 -8.48
N SER A 148 -12.38 -14.18 -9.45
CA SER A 148 -12.61 -13.34 -10.65
C SER A 148 -13.21 -11.96 -10.32
N LYS A 149 -14.06 -11.86 -9.28
CA LYS A 149 -14.55 -10.57 -8.79
C LYS A 149 -13.39 -9.72 -8.26
N VAL A 150 -12.46 -10.35 -7.53
CA VAL A 150 -11.29 -9.66 -6.98
C VAL A 150 -10.36 -9.19 -8.11
N TRP A 151 -10.11 -10.01 -9.14
CA TRP A 151 -9.34 -9.55 -10.31
C TRP A 151 -9.94 -8.29 -10.94
N LYS A 152 -11.28 -8.24 -11.08
CA LYS A 152 -11.99 -7.05 -11.60
C LYS A 152 -11.83 -5.82 -10.71
N ILE A 153 -11.91 -5.99 -9.36
CA ILE A 153 -11.70 -4.90 -8.39
C ILE A 153 -10.32 -4.25 -8.61
N PHE A 154 -9.30 -5.05 -8.90
CA PHE A 154 -7.94 -4.58 -9.11
C PHE A 154 -7.58 -4.26 -10.56
N GLY A 155 -8.45 -4.58 -11.52
CA GLY A 155 -8.19 -4.39 -12.96
C GLY A 155 -7.19 -5.40 -13.52
N VAL A 156 -7.09 -6.59 -12.92
CA VAL A 156 -6.22 -7.68 -13.37
C VAL A 156 -6.96 -8.51 -14.42
N ASN A 157 -6.42 -8.56 -15.63
CA ASN A 157 -6.93 -9.42 -16.69
C ASN A 157 -6.28 -10.80 -16.58
N VAL A 158 -7.10 -11.84 -16.55
CA VAL A 158 -6.64 -13.23 -16.48
C VAL A 158 -7.25 -14.01 -17.64
N THR A 159 -6.41 -14.64 -18.43
CA THR A 159 -6.81 -15.50 -19.55
C THR A 159 -6.13 -16.87 -19.45
N LYS A 160 -6.73 -17.89 -20.04
CA LYS A 160 -6.09 -19.21 -20.23
C LYS A 160 -5.88 -19.45 -21.70
N THR A 161 -4.69 -19.89 -22.07
CA THR A 161 -4.39 -20.36 -23.42
C THR A 161 -5.12 -21.68 -23.71
N GLN A 162 -5.13 -22.11 -24.98
CA GLN A 162 -5.66 -23.42 -25.34
C GLN A 162 -4.93 -24.59 -24.65
N SER A 163 -3.64 -24.43 -24.34
CA SER A 163 -2.86 -25.38 -23.57
C SER A 163 -3.13 -25.34 -22.04
N GLY A 164 -4.05 -24.47 -21.58
CA GLY A 164 -4.38 -24.31 -20.17
C GLY A 164 -3.38 -23.49 -19.36
N GLN A 165 -2.43 -22.82 -20.03
CA GLN A 165 -1.47 -21.91 -19.38
C GLN A 165 -2.16 -20.60 -19.01
N VAL A 166 -1.96 -20.13 -17.79
CA VAL A 166 -2.49 -18.85 -17.31
C VAL A 166 -1.61 -17.71 -17.80
N GLN A 167 -2.25 -16.66 -18.28
CA GLN A 167 -1.65 -15.37 -18.57
C GLN A 167 -2.43 -14.30 -17.80
N HIS A 168 -1.73 -13.39 -17.13
CA HIS A 168 -2.39 -12.31 -16.42
C HIS A 168 -1.56 -11.02 -16.44
N THR A 169 -2.21 -9.90 -16.14
CA THR A 169 -1.53 -8.62 -15.94
C THR A 169 -0.58 -8.73 -14.75
N SER A 170 0.71 -8.49 -14.97
CA SER A 170 1.69 -8.34 -13.88
C SER A 170 1.41 -7.05 -13.13
N PHE A 171 0.87 -7.18 -11.91
CA PHE A 171 0.34 -6.07 -11.14
C PHE A 171 0.58 -6.26 -9.64
N THR A 172 1.11 -5.22 -9.03
CA THR A 172 1.26 -5.10 -7.57
C THR A 172 0.74 -3.72 -7.16
N THR A 173 0.14 -3.60 -5.99
CA THR A 173 -0.39 -2.32 -5.51
C THR A 173 -0.23 -2.15 -4.01
N LEU A 174 0.08 -0.93 -3.58
CA LEU A 174 0.16 -0.51 -2.20
C LEU A 174 -1.11 0.26 -1.82
N ILE A 175 -1.76 -0.19 -0.74
CA ILE A 175 -3.04 0.30 -0.24
C ILE A 175 -2.82 0.95 1.12
N ASP A 176 -3.45 2.10 1.36
CA ASP A 176 -3.37 2.81 2.64
C ASP A 176 -4.32 2.23 3.71
N ARG A 177 -4.22 2.77 4.92
CA ARG A 177 -5.03 2.36 6.09
C ARG A 177 -6.53 2.56 5.89
N GLN A 178 -6.94 3.45 4.97
CA GLN A 178 -8.33 3.70 4.60
C GLN A 178 -8.86 2.71 3.54
N GLY A 179 -8.01 1.81 3.04
CA GLY A 179 -8.36 0.87 1.98
C GLY A 179 -8.36 1.49 0.58
N LYS A 180 -7.55 2.54 0.35
CA LYS A 180 -7.37 3.15 -0.98
C LYS A 180 -6.03 2.74 -1.56
N ARG A 181 -6.03 2.31 -2.82
CA ARG A 181 -4.80 2.13 -3.61
C ARG A 181 -4.10 3.49 -3.73
N ARG A 182 -2.81 3.50 -3.43
CA ARG A 182 -1.99 4.71 -3.43
C ARG A 182 -0.85 4.64 -4.44
N VAL A 183 -0.29 3.48 -4.64
CA VAL A 183 0.75 3.25 -5.64
C VAL A 183 0.49 1.92 -6.33
N ASP A 184 0.47 1.95 -7.66
CA ASP A 184 0.40 0.78 -8.50
C ASP A 184 1.75 0.54 -9.19
N TYR A 185 2.15 -0.71 -9.26
CA TYR A 185 3.37 -1.18 -9.92
C TYR A 185 2.97 -2.16 -11.02
N TYR A 186 3.25 -1.80 -12.27
CA TYR A 186 2.96 -2.63 -13.44
C TYR A 186 4.25 -3.27 -13.96
N GLY A 187 4.13 -4.50 -14.45
CA GLY A 187 5.27 -5.26 -14.96
C GLY A 187 6.15 -5.83 -13.85
N ASP A 188 7.37 -6.20 -14.20
CA ASP A 188 8.33 -6.94 -13.39
C ASP A 188 9.58 -6.12 -12.99
N LYS A 189 9.63 -4.85 -13.34
CA LYS A 189 10.82 -4.00 -13.15
C LYS A 189 10.89 -3.26 -11.82
N TRP A 190 9.82 -3.28 -11.01
CA TRP A 190 9.84 -2.64 -9.71
C TRP A 190 10.73 -3.41 -8.70
N LEU A 191 11.34 -2.68 -7.80
CA LEU A 191 12.27 -3.22 -6.80
C LEU A 191 11.66 -3.14 -5.39
N ASP A 192 12.08 -4.05 -4.52
CA ASP A 192 11.65 -4.08 -3.11
C ASP A 192 11.97 -2.78 -2.36
N ASN A 193 13.11 -2.14 -2.63
CA ASN A 193 13.49 -0.86 -2.02
C ASN A 193 12.56 0.30 -2.44
N GLU A 194 12.00 0.27 -3.65
CA GLU A 194 11.02 1.26 -4.11
C GLU A 194 9.72 1.13 -3.32
N VAL A 195 9.23 -0.10 -3.18
CA VAL A 195 8.04 -0.40 -2.39
C VAL A 195 8.25 -0.04 -0.92
N LEU A 196 9.42 -0.33 -0.36
CA LEU A 196 9.75 0.04 1.03
C LEU A 196 9.78 1.56 1.25
N ARG A 197 10.25 2.34 0.28
CA ARG A 197 10.17 3.82 0.33
C ARG A 197 8.73 4.31 0.32
N ASP A 198 7.89 3.73 -0.53
CA ASP A 198 6.48 4.09 -0.61
C ASP A 198 5.70 3.69 0.66
N ILE A 199 6.00 2.55 1.25
CA ILE A 199 5.49 2.15 2.56
C ILE A 199 5.90 3.17 3.63
N GLN A 200 7.16 3.56 3.67
CA GLN A 200 7.65 4.56 4.62
C GLN A 200 7.00 5.92 4.41
N TRP A 201 6.81 6.35 3.16
CA TRP A 201 6.09 7.57 2.83
C TRP A 201 4.65 7.54 3.34
N LEU A 202 3.89 6.44 3.09
CA LEU A 202 2.51 6.31 3.58
C LEU A 202 2.43 6.22 5.11
N ARG A 203 3.44 5.65 5.78
CA ARG A 203 3.50 5.61 7.23
C ARG A 203 3.67 6.99 7.85
N GLY A 204 4.36 7.89 7.18
CA GLY A 204 4.53 9.28 7.61
C GLY A 204 3.29 10.16 7.40
N GLN A 205 2.29 9.69 6.65
CA GLN A 205 1.03 10.41 6.47
C GLN A 205 0.10 10.19 7.66
N LYS A 206 -0.49 11.28 8.16
CA LYS A 206 -1.57 11.16 9.15
C LYS A 206 -2.78 10.46 8.49
N PRO A 207 -3.50 9.60 9.22
CA PRO A 207 -4.72 8.95 8.74
C PRO A 207 -5.81 9.95 8.37
#